data_28d7e4d4b5e24961b989d039840ca7bf
#
_entry.id   28d7e4d4b5e24961b989d039840ca7bf
#
_cell.length_a   1.000
_cell.length_b   1.000
_cell.length_c   1.000
_cell.angle_alpha   90.00
_cell.angle_beta   90.00
_cell.angle_gamma   90.00
#
_symmetry.space_group_name_H-M   'P 1'
#
loop_
_entity.id
_entity.type
_entity.pdbx_description
1 polymer ?
#
loop_
_entity_poly.entity_id
_entity_poly.type
_entity_poly.pdbx_seq_one_letter_code
_entity_poly.pdbx_strand_id
1 'polypeptide(L)'
;QAVQFDKLIAPHVKSAEENADYSKMYNPQSFDTFIKYTDKLDLKKLVTGLIGTTPDKVIVTDPVYFDHLNDILTEAHFPLFKSWMIIKTVRSLSGYLSEEFRQVSGIYSRVLSGTDEAMPQKKAAYYLASGQFDQVVGDYYGKKYFGEAAKKDVEQMVKKMIAVYKKRLEENDWLGDATKEKAVIKLNNLGIQVGYPDKIPALFDQFKTVPADQGGTLLSNTLVFSKLTLKDRFSKWNKPVDRSEWEMSADTVNAYYHPFRNVIVFPAAILQAPFYSLEQSSSANYGGIGAVIAHEISHAFDNNGALFDEYGNLNNWWTEEDLTQFQNKAQAMIEEFDGLPFADGKVNGKLTVSENIADAGGLSCALEAAKTESDLSIEEFFVNWATIWRTKAKKEYQQLLLQIDVHAPAKLRANVQPKNLDEFYETFGITEQDAMYLAPEKRVRIW
;
A
#
# COMPACT_ATOMS: atom_id res chain seq x y z
N GLN A 1 4.59 26.08 21.16
CA GLN A 1 3.22 26.33 20.69
C GLN A 1 2.76 25.30 19.67
N ALA A 2 3.52 25.03 18.58
CA ALA A 2 3.13 24.04 17.57
C ALA A 2 2.93 22.63 18.15
N VAL A 3 3.84 22.17 19.02
CA VAL A 3 3.71 20.86 19.73
C VAL A 3 2.51 20.85 20.67
N GLN A 4 2.16 22.00 21.27
CA GLN A 4 0.96 22.10 22.11
C GLN A 4 -0.31 21.93 21.27
N PHE A 5 -0.32 22.46 20.05
CA PHE A 5 -1.45 22.24 19.13
C PHE A 5 -1.53 20.80 18.64
N ASP A 6 -0.38 20.15 18.32
CA ASP A 6 -0.36 18.71 18.00
C ASP A 6 -0.98 17.86 19.14
N LYS A 7 -0.73 18.21 20.41
CA LYS A 7 -1.34 17.53 21.58
C LYS A 7 -2.85 17.72 21.69
N LEU A 8 -3.41 18.80 21.15
CA LEU A 8 -4.86 19.00 21.10
C LEU A 8 -5.51 18.12 20.01
N ILE A 9 -4.80 17.86 18.92
CA ILE A 9 -5.30 17.04 17.82
C ILE A 9 -5.17 15.54 18.13
N ALA A 10 -4.05 15.13 18.73
CA ALA A 10 -3.65 13.74 18.87
C ALA A 10 -4.72 12.79 19.48
N PRO A 11 -5.53 13.20 20.48
CA PRO A 11 -6.59 12.34 21.04
C PRO A 11 -7.77 12.09 20.09
N HIS A 12 -7.90 12.87 19.01
CA HIS A 12 -9.05 12.89 18.12
C HIS A 12 -8.74 12.33 16.72
N VAL A 13 -7.54 11.81 16.49
CA VAL A 13 -7.14 11.17 15.22
C VAL A 13 -6.95 9.68 15.40
N LYS A 14 -7.21 8.93 14.36
CA LYS A 14 -7.06 7.47 14.35
C LYS A 14 -5.60 7.04 14.53
N SER A 15 -5.40 5.95 15.26
CA SER A 15 -4.13 5.23 15.32
C SER A 15 -3.78 4.55 13.98
N ALA A 16 -2.56 4.03 13.84
CA ALA A 16 -2.16 3.24 12.67
C ALA A 16 -3.04 2.00 12.50
N GLU A 17 -3.36 1.29 13.60
CA GLU A 17 -4.25 0.11 13.59
C GLU A 17 -5.67 0.47 13.14
N GLU A 18 -6.24 1.57 13.62
CA GLU A 18 -7.57 2.02 13.20
C GLU A 18 -7.62 2.47 11.75
N ASN A 19 -6.54 3.06 11.23
CA ASN A 19 -6.41 3.44 9.82
C ASN A 19 -6.21 2.22 8.89
N ALA A 20 -5.74 1.10 9.40
CA ALA A 20 -5.62 -0.15 8.65
C ALA A 20 -6.99 -0.83 8.39
N ASP A 21 -8.07 -0.39 9.05
CA ASP A 21 -9.44 -0.85 8.82
C ASP A 21 -10.15 0.10 7.83
N TYR A 22 -10.16 -0.26 6.55
CA TYR A 22 -10.72 0.58 5.49
C TYR A 22 -12.24 0.75 5.58
N SER A 23 -12.97 -0.16 6.25
CA SER A 23 -14.42 -0.03 6.43
C SER A 23 -14.78 1.23 7.22
N LYS A 24 -13.91 1.66 8.13
CA LYS A 24 -14.09 2.87 8.95
C LYS A 24 -13.85 4.18 8.22
N MET A 25 -13.38 4.13 6.98
CA MET A 25 -13.15 5.33 6.16
C MET A 25 -14.39 5.76 5.39
N TYR A 26 -15.39 4.91 5.20
CA TYR A 26 -16.58 5.21 4.42
C TYR A 26 -17.73 5.69 5.30
N ASN A 27 -17.77 6.99 5.57
CA ASN A 27 -18.81 7.63 6.34
C ASN A 27 -19.52 8.70 5.48
N PRO A 28 -20.47 8.30 4.60
CA PRO A 28 -21.16 9.22 3.72
C PRO A 28 -22.11 10.12 4.52
N GLN A 29 -22.02 11.42 4.27
CA GLN A 29 -22.86 12.43 4.89
C GLN A 29 -23.38 13.42 3.84
N SER A 30 -24.55 14.02 4.11
CA SER A 30 -25.01 15.14 3.29
C SER A 30 -24.04 16.32 3.40
N PHE A 31 -23.90 17.10 2.34
CA PHE A 31 -23.06 18.29 2.39
C PHE A 31 -23.52 19.28 3.45
N ASP A 32 -24.85 19.40 3.65
CA ASP A 32 -25.43 20.26 4.69
C ASP A 32 -25.11 19.80 6.12
N THR A 33 -24.88 18.52 6.33
CA THR A 33 -24.36 17.98 7.60
C THR A 33 -22.90 18.27 7.75
N PHE A 34 -22.10 18.04 6.72
CA PHE A 34 -20.65 18.25 6.74
C PHE A 34 -20.27 19.70 7.06
N ILE A 35 -20.92 20.68 6.46
CA ILE A 35 -20.58 22.10 6.70
C ILE A 35 -20.91 22.59 8.12
N LYS A 36 -21.66 21.79 8.91
CA LYS A 36 -22.02 22.11 10.30
C LYS A 36 -21.00 21.61 11.33
N TYR A 37 -19.98 20.88 10.94
CA TYR A 37 -18.96 20.42 11.87
C TYR A 37 -18.24 21.56 12.59
N THR A 38 -18.11 22.72 11.94
CA THR A 38 -17.53 23.91 12.58
C THR A 38 -18.06 25.20 11.98
N ASP A 39 -18.19 26.21 12.84
CA ASP A 39 -18.46 27.61 12.47
C ASP A 39 -17.17 28.47 12.39
N LYS A 40 -16.00 27.86 12.71
CA LYS A 40 -14.70 28.54 12.72
C LYS A 40 -14.04 28.55 11.34
N LEU A 41 -14.42 27.65 10.46
CA LEU A 41 -13.93 27.54 9.09
C LEU A 41 -15.10 27.48 8.12
N ASP A 42 -15.02 28.22 7.02
CA ASP A 42 -15.99 28.14 5.94
C ASP A 42 -15.75 26.88 5.07
N LEU A 43 -16.22 25.72 5.58
CA LEU A 43 -16.09 24.45 4.88
C LEU A 43 -16.81 24.44 3.53
N LYS A 44 -17.92 25.23 3.39
CA LYS A 44 -18.63 25.37 2.13
C LYS A 44 -17.74 26.04 1.09
N LYS A 45 -17.14 27.17 1.45
CA LYS A 45 -16.22 27.89 0.54
C LYS A 45 -15.01 27.06 0.17
N LEU A 46 -14.46 26.28 1.13
CA LEU A 46 -13.35 25.38 0.89
C LEU A 46 -13.70 24.35 -0.20
N VAL A 47 -14.77 23.58 0.00
CA VAL A 47 -15.17 22.51 -0.92
C VAL A 47 -15.56 23.06 -2.28
N THR A 48 -16.41 24.09 -2.32
CA THR A 48 -16.83 24.72 -3.59
C THR A 48 -15.67 25.35 -4.35
N GLY A 49 -14.66 25.85 -3.63
CA GLY A 49 -13.42 26.36 -4.24
C GLY A 49 -12.57 25.26 -4.90
N LEU A 50 -12.63 24.02 -4.39
CA LEU A 50 -11.89 22.88 -4.93
C LEU A 50 -12.55 22.24 -6.13
N ILE A 51 -13.89 22.05 -6.10
CA ILE A 51 -14.63 21.30 -7.14
C ILE A 51 -15.48 22.20 -8.05
N GLY A 52 -15.58 23.50 -7.77
CA GLY A 52 -16.32 24.47 -8.58
C GLY A 52 -17.84 24.44 -8.39
N THR A 53 -18.37 23.59 -7.51
CA THR A 53 -19.81 23.43 -7.26
C THR A 53 -20.05 22.91 -5.84
N THR A 54 -21.32 22.71 -5.47
CA THR A 54 -21.72 22.11 -4.18
C THR A 54 -22.05 20.64 -4.42
N PRO A 55 -21.36 19.69 -3.73
CA PRO A 55 -21.72 18.27 -3.83
C PRO A 55 -22.97 17.97 -2.98
N ASP A 56 -23.71 16.93 -3.34
CA ASP A 56 -24.82 16.43 -2.51
C ASP A 56 -24.32 15.69 -1.27
N LYS A 57 -23.19 15.01 -1.41
CA LYS A 57 -22.63 14.09 -0.43
C LYS A 57 -21.10 14.25 -0.30
N VAL A 58 -20.61 14.07 0.93
CA VAL A 58 -19.17 14.02 1.27
C VAL A 58 -18.89 12.72 2.02
N ILE A 59 -17.78 12.08 1.71
CA ILE A 59 -17.27 10.95 2.49
C ILE A 59 -16.30 11.47 3.53
N VAL A 60 -16.67 11.35 4.80
CA VAL A 60 -15.85 11.77 5.94
C VAL A 60 -15.04 10.57 6.41
N THR A 61 -13.72 10.60 6.20
CA THR A 61 -12.85 9.47 6.52
C THR A 61 -12.53 9.36 8.01
N ASP A 62 -12.63 10.45 8.76
CA ASP A 62 -12.41 10.50 10.21
C ASP A 62 -13.45 11.39 10.90
N PRO A 63 -14.66 10.87 11.16
CA PRO A 63 -15.73 11.64 11.81
C PRO A 63 -15.35 12.17 13.20
N VAL A 64 -14.62 11.38 13.98
CA VAL A 64 -14.21 11.77 15.35
C VAL A 64 -13.39 13.06 15.35
N TYR A 65 -12.46 13.18 14.41
CA TYR A 65 -11.70 14.43 14.26
C TYR A 65 -12.60 15.63 13.93
N PHE A 66 -13.55 15.43 13.01
CA PHE A 66 -14.47 16.51 12.61
C PHE A 66 -15.44 16.90 13.73
N ASP A 67 -15.92 15.95 14.55
CA ASP A 67 -16.79 16.22 15.70
C ASP A 67 -16.13 17.12 16.73
N HIS A 68 -14.80 17.10 16.84
CA HIS A 68 -14.03 17.90 17.80
C HIS A 68 -13.43 19.19 17.21
N LEU A 69 -13.74 19.56 15.95
CA LEU A 69 -13.17 20.76 15.32
C LEU A 69 -13.45 22.03 16.13
N ASN A 70 -14.62 22.20 16.69
CA ASN A 70 -14.97 23.39 17.49
C ASN A 70 -14.22 23.43 18.84
N ASP A 71 -13.84 22.28 19.40
CA ASP A 71 -13.03 22.21 20.62
C ASP A 71 -11.55 22.52 20.33
N ILE A 72 -11.09 22.13 19.16
CA ILE A 72 -9.70 22.36 18.69
C ILE A 72 -9.52 23.83 18.23
N LEU A 73 -10.46 24.34 17.44
CA LEU A 73 -10.38 25.66 16.77
C LEU A 73 -11.04 26.78 17.59
N THR A 74 -10.62 26.97 18.83
CA THR A 74 -11.11 28.08 19.69
C THR A 74 -10.26 29.34 19.51
N GLU A 75 -10.79 30.52 19.91
CA GLU A 75 -10.02 31.76 19.95
C GLU A 75 -8.80 31.65 20.89
N ALA A 76 -8.94 30.94 22.00
CA ALA A 76 -7.84 30.71 22.95
C ALA A 76 -6.71 29.87 22.33
N HIS A 77 -7.05 28.94 21.42
CA HIS A 77 -6.08 28.07 20.73
C HIS A 77 -5.52 28.71 19.44
N PHE A 78 -6.07 29.84 18.96
CA PHE A 78 -5.64 30.48 17.72
C PHE A 78 -4.13 30.78 17.64
N PRO A 79 -3.45 31.30 18.72
CA PRO A 79 -1.99 31.49 18.68
C PRO A 79 -1.21 30.18 18.49
N LEU A 80 -1.71 29.08 19.07
CA LEU A 80 -1.12 27.73 18.91
C LEU A 80 -1.31 27.23 17.47
N PHE A 81 -2.53 27.36 16.96
CA PHE A 81 -2.87 27.00 15.57
C PHE A 81 -2.04 27.78 14.56
N LYS A 82 -1.89 29.09 14.72
CA LYS A 82 -1.06 29.94 13.86
C LYS A 82 0.39 29.46 13.85
N SER A 83 0.97 29.22 15.03
CA SER A 83 2.34 28.70 15.15
C SER A 83 2.48 27.32 14.51
N TRP A 84 1.50 26.45 14.70
CA TRP A 84 1.46 25.11 14.10
C TRP A 84 1.41 25.21 12.57
N MET A 85 0.54 26.02 12.00
CA MET A 85 0.43 26.24 10.55
C MET A 85 1.76 26.73 9.95
N ILE A 86 2.42 27.71 10.58
CA ILE A 86 3.70 28.23 10.13
C ILE A 86 4.77 27.13 10.13
N ILE A 87 4.91 26.40 11.24
CA ILE A 87 5.92 25.35 11.38
C ILE A 87 5.66 24.19 10.40
N LYS A 88 4.41 23.72 10.27
CA LYS A 88 4.06 22.66 9.30
C LYS A 88 4.33 23.11 7.86
N THR A 89 3.99 24.35 7.50
CA THR A 89 4.24 24.90 6.16
C THR A 89 5.74 25.01 5.86
N VAL A 90 6.52 25.60 6.76
CA VAL A 90 7.98 25.73 6.58
C VAL A 90 8.61 24.34 6.48
N ARG A 91 8.21 23.41 7.35
CA ARG A 91 8.74 22.04 7.34
C ARG A 91 8.41 21.29 6.05
N SER A 92 7.18 21.39 5.56
CA SER A 92 6.77 20.73 4.30
C SER A 92 7.48 21.29 3.06
N LEU A 93 7.86 22.58 3.11
CA LEU A 93 8.52 23.26 2.00
C LEU A 93 10.05 23.31 2.13
N SER A 94 10.60 22.89 3.26
CA SER A 94 12.03 23.01 3.57
C SER A 94 12.97 22.33 2.56
N GLY A 95 12.53 21.21 1.95
CA GLY A 95 13.27 20.53 0.89
C GLY A 95 13.44 21.34 -0.39
N TYR A 96 12.62 22.37 -0.60
CA TYR A 96 12.63 23.26 -1.78
C TYR A 96 13.25 24.62 -1.51
N LEU A 97 13.77 24.85 -0.28
CA LEU A 97 14.45 26.08 0.12
C LEU A 97 15.98 25.93 -0.03
N SER A 98 16.76 26.45 0.93
CA SER A 98 18.21 26.30 0.92
C SER A 98 18.65 24.92 1.40
N GLU A 99 19.91 24.55 1.11
CA GLU A 99 20.52 23.31 1.60
C GLU A 99 20.53 23.25 3.13
N GLU A 100 20.73 24.37 3.81
CA GLU A 100 20.66 24.46 5.27
C GLU A 100 19.26 24.08 5.79
N PHE A 101 18.19 24.64 5.19
CA PHE A 101 16.82 24.26 5.55
C PHE A 101 16.55 22.77 5.33
N ARG A 102 17.00 22.20 4.21
CA ARG A 102 16.86 20.78 3.91
C ARG A 102 17.53 19.92 4.97
N GLN A 103 18.75 20.26 5.37
CA GLN A 103 19.50 19.49 6.36
C GLN A 103 18.87 19.57 7.76
N VAL A 104 18.52 20.77 8.21
CA VAL A 104 17.91 20.99 9.55
C VAL A 104 16.54 20.31 9.64
N SER A 105 15.67 20.47 8.66
CA SER A 105 14.34 19.87 8.67
C SER A 105 14.36 18.34 8.64
N GLY A 106 15.42 17.74 8.09
CA GLY A 106 15.62 16.29 8.04
C GLY A 106 16.12 15.66 9.34
N ILE A 107 16.51 16.43 10.36
CA ILE A 107 17.11 15.90 11.60
C ILE A 107 16.18 14.88 12.27
N TYR A 108 14.91 15.21 12.44
CA TYR A 108 13.95 14.34 13.10
C TYR A 108 13.79 13.00 12.35
N SER A 109 13.65 13.03 11.04
CA SER A 109 13.54 11.81 10.22
C SER A 109 14.80 10.96 10.27
N ARG A 110 15.99 11.58 10.31
CA ARG A 110 17.24 10.85 10.46
C ARG A 110 17.36 10.17 11.82
N VAL A 111 16.96 10.83 12.90
CA VAL A 111 16.93 10.20 14.23
C VAL A 111 16.02 8.99 14.24
N LEU A 112 14.81 9.09 13.68
CA LEU A 112 13.87 7.98 13.60
C LEU A 112 14.38 6.81 12.74
N SER A 113 15.17 7.11 11.71
CA SER A 113 15.73 6.08 10.82
C SER A 113 17.13 5.58 11.21
N GLY A 114 17.70 6.11 12.31
CA GLY A 114 19.06 5.79 12.75
C GLY A 114 20.15 6.25 11.77
N THR A 115 19.88 7.32 10.99
CA THR A 115 20.82 7.85 10.00
C THR A 115 21.53 9.09 10.54
N ASP A 116 22.86 9.10 10.52
CA ASP A 116 23.65 10.19 11.10
C ASP A 116 23.79 11.38 10.15
N GLU A 117 23.88 11.13 8.84
CA GLU A 117 24.15 12.14 7.83
C GLU A 117 22.96 12.38 6.89
N ALA A 118 22.84 13.61 6.42
CA ALA A 118 21.89 13.97 5.38
C ALA A 118 22.37 13.42 4.01
N MET A 119 21.42 13.03 3.17
CA MET A 119 21.72 12.65 1.79
C MET A 119 22.52 13.76 1.07
N PRO A 120 23.57 13.44 0.31
CA PRO A 120 24.31 14.43 -0.49
C PRO A 120 23.38 15.25 -1.39
N GLN A 121 23.63 16.55 -1.48
CA GLN A 121 22.76 17.51 -2.19
C GLN A 121 22.47 17.09 -3.64
N LYS A 122 23.47 16.62 -4.38
CA LYS A 122 23.29 16.15 -5.78
C LYS A 122 22.29 14.99 -5.87
N LYS A 123 22.36 14.05 -4.92
CA LYS A 123 21.44 12.91 -4.87
C LYS A 123 20.03 13.36 -4.45
N ALA A 124 19.93 14.27 -3.49
CA ALA A 124 18.67 14.86 -3.08
C ALA A 124 17.98 15.62 -4.23
N ALA A 125 18.75 16.41 -5.00
CA ALA A 125 18.23 17.11 -6.17
C ALA A 125 17.72 16.14 -7.26
N TYR A 126 18.43 15.03 -7.48
CA TYR A 126 17.95 13.97 -8.37
C TYR A 126 16.61 13.41 -7.93
N TYR A 127 16.47 13.04 -6.64
CA TYR A 127 15.20 12.49 -6.15
C TYR A 127 14.04 13.51 -6.15
N LEU A 128 14.34 14.79 -5.92
CA LEU A 128 13.33 15.85 -6.04
C LEU A 128 12.83 15.97 -7.49
N ALA A 129 13.74 15.96 -8.46
CA ALA A 129 13.39 16.06 -9.87
C ALA A 129 12.65 14.81 -10.35
N SER A 130 13.18 13.61 -10.06
CA SER A 130 12.55 12.35 -10.46
C SER A 130 11.18 12.17 -9.80
N GLY A 131 11.02 12.51 -8.52
CA GLY A 131 9.73 12.45 -7.84
C GLY A 131 8.70 13.47 -8.36
N GLN A 132 9.14 14.62 -8.89
CA GLN A 132 8.24 15.60 -9.50
C GLN A 132 7.73 15.15 -10.88
N PHE A 133 8.54 14.36 -11.61
CA PHE A 133 8.23 13.82 -12.94
C PHE A 133 8.16 12.28 -12.92
N ASP A 134 7.69 11.71 -11.84
CA ASP A 134 7.73 10.28 -11.53
C ASP A 134 7.19 9.39 -12.66
N GLN A 135 5.99 9.68 -13.19
CA GLN A 135 5.39 8.88 -14.27
C GLN A 135 6.19 8.99 -15.59
N VAL A 136 6.83 10.14 -15.85
CA VAL A 136 7.68 10.33 -17.04
C VAL A 136 8.98 9.53 -16.91
N VAL A 137 9.60 9.58 -15.72
CA VAL A 137 10.81 8.82 -15.41
C VAL A 137 10.50 7.32 -15.43
N GLY A 138 9.39 6.91 -14.83
CA GLY A 138 8.94 5.53 -14.80
C GLY A 138 8.63 4.95 -16.17
N ASP A 139 7.99 5.70 -17.05
CA ASP A 139 7.74 5.28 -18.44
C ASP A 139 9.05 5.02 -19.19
N TYR A 140 10.02 5.95 -19.09
CA TYR A 140 11.35 5.75 -19.67
C TYR A 140 12.06 4.52 -19.09
N TYR A 141 12.01 4.36 -17.75
CA TYR A 141 12.62 3.24 -17.05
C TYR A 141 12.02 1.91 -17.52
N GLY A 142 10.69 1.79 -17.50
CA GLY A 142 9.98 0.58 -17.87
C GLY A 142 10.27 0.15 -19.31
N LYS A 143 10.19 1.08 -20.26
CA LYS A 143 10.48 0.81 -21.68
C LYS A 143 11.94 0.42 -21.93
N LYS A 144 12.89 1.03 -21.21
CA LYS A 144 14.32 0.80 -21.42
C LYS A 144 14.84 -0.46 -20.74
N TYR A 145 14.42 -0.74 -19.51
CA TYR A 145 15.04 -1.77 -18.68
C TYR A 145 14.20 -3.03 -18.52
N PHE A 146 12.88 -2.96 -18.63
CA PHE A 146 11.99 -4.10 -18.54
C PHE A 146 11.60 -4.64 -19.91
N GLY A 147 11.00 -3.84 -20.73
CA GLY A 147 10.69 -4.13 -22.13
C GLY A 147 9.45 -5.01 -22.33
N GLU A 148 9.08 -5.17 -23.60
CA GLU A 148 7.84 -5.79 -24.01
C GLU A 148 7.80 -7.32 -23.83
N ALA A 149 8.93 -8.01 -23.99
CA ALA A 149 8.99 -9.46 -23.84
C ALA A 149 8.72 -9.90 -22.40
N ALA A 150 9.39 -9.25 -21.45
CA ALA A 150 9.18 -9.51 -20.02
C ALA A 150 7.76 -9.11 -19.58
N LYS A 151 7.20 -7.99 -20.11
CA LYS A 151 5.83 -7.58 -19.84
C LYS A 151 4.84 -8.69 -20.21
N LYS A 152 4.94 -9.26 -21.40
CA LYS A 152 4.07 -10.36 -21.86
C LYS A 152 4.21 -11.63 -21.03
N ASP A 153 5.41 -11.97 -20.63
CA ASP A 153 5.68 -13.14 -19.80
C ASP A 153 5.04 -12.99 -18.42
N VAL A 154 5.25 -11.86 -17.75
CA VAL A 154 4.62 -11.58 -16.45
C VAL A 154 3.10 -11.52 -16.56
N GLU A 155 2.53 -10.95 -17.64
CA GLU A 155 1.08 -10.98 -17.88
C GLU A 155 0.54 -12.41 -17.98
N GLN A 156 1.30 -13.38 -18.54
CA GLN A 156 0.90 -14.78 -18.53
C GLN A 156 0.96 -15.39 -17.13
N MET A 157 1.99 -15.06 -16.34
CA MET A 157 2.06 -15.48 -14.95
C MET A 157 0.84 -14.96 -14.16
N VAL A 158 0.45 -13.69 -14.31
CA VAL A 158 -0.73 -13.12 -13.67
C VAL A 158 -1.99 -13.89 -14.04
N LYS A 159 -2.21 -14.17 -15.32
CA LYS A 159 -3.37 -14.96 -15.79
C LYS A 159 -3.39 -16.36 -15.20
N LYS A 160 -2.23 -17.01 -15.10
CA LYS A 160 -2.10 -18.33 -14.49
C LYS A 160 -2.42 -18.29 -12.99
N MET A 161 -1.94 -17.28 -12.26
CA MET A 161 -2.29 -17.09 -10.84
C MET A 161 -3.79 -16.86 -10.64
N ILE A 162 -4.43 -16.05 -11.48
CA ILE A 162 -5.87 -15.84 -11.44
C ILE A 162 -6.62 -17.15 -11.67
N ALA A 163 -6.17 -17.98 -12.61
CA ALA A 163 -6.80 -19.28 -12.87
C ALA A 163 -6.67 -20.25 -11.68
N VAL A 164 -5.49 -20.29 -11.04
CA VAL A 164 -5.27 -21.10 -9.82
C VAL A 164 -6.14 -20.58 -8.69
N TYR A 165 -6.19 -19.26 -8.49
CA TYR A 165 -7.01 -18.65 -7.43
C TYR A 165 -8.49 -18.91 -7.63
N LYS A 166 -8.96 -18.82 -8.87
CA LYS A 166 -10.34 -19.14 -9.24
C LYS A 166 -10.70 -20.59 -8.87
N LYS A 167 -9.85 -21.55 -9.26
CA LYS A 167 -10.04 -22.96 -8.93
C LYS A 167 -10.11 -23.16 -7.41
N ARG A 168 -9.21 -22.54 -6.64
CA ARG A 168 -9.24 -22.62 -5.18
C ARG A 168 -10.51 -22.06 -4.57
N LEU A 169 -11.03 -20.93 -5.07
CA LEU A 169 -12.30 -20.39 -4.61
C LEU A 169 -13.48 -21.32 -4.93
N GLU A 170 -13.50 -21.92 -6.11
CA GLU A 170 -14.53 -22.88 -6.53
C GLU A 170 -14.50 -24.17 -5.70
N GLU A 171 -13.31 -24.67 -5.37
CA GLU A 171 -13.09 -25.90 -4.59
C GLU A 171 -13.03 -25.66 -3.07
N ASN A 172 -13.12 -24.41 -2.61
CA ASN A 172 -13.05 -24.07 -1.20
C ASN A 172 -14.12 -24.80 -0.38
N ASP A 173 -13.75 -25.39 0.76
CA ASP A 173 -14.59 -26.30 1.55
C ASP A 173 -15.42 -25.62 2.63
N TRP A 174 -15.13 -24.34 2.93
CA TRP A 174 -15.83 -23.58 3.97
C TRP A 174 -16.72 -22.44 3.43
N LEU A 175 -16.55 -22.01 2.18
CA LEU A 175 -17.40 -21.02 1.53
C LEU A 175 -18.69 -21.65 0.99
N GLY A 176 -19.82 -20.99 1.21
CA GLY A 176 -21.08 -21.33 0.54
C GLY A 176 -21.09 -20.90 -0.93
N ASP A 177 -21.94 -21.56 -1.75
CA ASP A 177 -21.99 -21.36 -3.21
C ASP A 177 -22.24 -19.89 -3.60
N ALA A 178 -23.10 -19.16 -2.85
CA ALA A 178 -23.40 -17.75 -3.12
C ALA A 178 -22.17 -16.85 -2.96
N THR A 179 -21.36 -17.09 -1.94
CA THR A 179 -20.12 -16.32 -1.70
C THR A 179 -19.05 -16.70 -2.71
N LYS A 180 -18.92 -17.99 -3.08
CA LYS A 180 -18.02 -18.47 -4.14
C LYS A 180 -18.32 -17.79 -5.48
N GLU A 181 -19.59 -17.73 -5.87
CA GLU A 181 -20.01 -17.08 -7.13
C GLU A 181 -19.58 -15.61 -7.14
N LYS A 182 -19.82 -14.85 -6.06
CA LYS A 182 -19.42 -13.45 -5.94
C LYS A 182 -17.91 -13.27 -5.93
N ALA A 183 -17.17 -14.13 -5.23
CA ALA A 183 -15.71 -14.10 -5.23
C ALA A 183 -15.14 -14.31 -6.64
N VAL A 184 -15.69 -15.27 -7.41
CA VAL A 184 -15.29 -15.52 -8.80
C VAL A 184 -15.65 -14.35 -9.72
N ILE A 185 -16.81 -13.71 -9.53
CA ILE A 185 -17.18 -12.49 -10.28
C ILE A 185 -16.14 -11.39 -10.01
N LYS A 186 -15.79 -11.16 -8.75
CA LYS A 186 -14.81 -10.14 -8.37
C LYS A 186 -13.43 -10.43 -8.98
N LEU A 187 -12.97 -11.68 -8.92
CA LEU A 187 -11.71 -12.11 -9.51
C LEU A 187 -11.68 -11.93 -11.03
N ASN A 188 -12.79 -12.28 -11.74
CA ASN A 188 -12.90 -12.11 -13.17
C ASN A 188 -12.93 -10.64 -13.62
N ASN A 189 -13.33 -9.73 -12.73
CA ASN A 189 -13.34 -8.28 -12.96
C ASN A 189 -12.06 -7.59 -12.51
N LEU A 190 -11.06 -8.33 -12.04
CA LEU A 190 -9.79 -7.78 -11.58
C LEU A 190 -9.05 -7.09 -12.74
N GLY A 191 -8.76 -5.79 -12.59
CA GLY A 191 -7.90 -5.06 -13.52
C GLY A 191 -6.45 -5.47 -13.33
N ILE A 192 -5.68 -5.57 -14.42
CA ILE A 192 -4.29 -6.01 -14.42
C ILE A 192 -3.44 -4.96 -15.11
N GLN A 193 -2.38 -4.50 -14.44
CA GLN A 193 -1.42 -3.55 -14.98
C GLN A 193 0.00 -4.03 -14.70
N VAL A 194 0.82 -4.19 -15.74
CA VAL A 194 2.18 -4.76 -15.65
C VAL A 194 3.20 -3.86 -16.32
N GLY A 195 4.29 -3.62 -15.61
CA GLY A 195 5.49 -2.95 -16.12
C GLY A 195 5.38 -1.43 -16.09
N TYR A 196 4.65 -0.85 -16.99
CA TYR A 196 4.51 0.61 -17.15
C TYR A 196 3.17 0.96 -17.82
N PRO A 197 2.64 2.18 -17.57
CA PRO A 197 1.37 2.61 -18.15
C PRO A 197 1.46 2.78 -19.68
N ASP A 198 0.35 2.58 -20.37
CA ASP A 198 0.28 2.78 -21.83
C ASP A 198 0.44 4.25 -22.22
N LYS A 199 0.08 5.17 -21.31
CA LYS A 199 0.14 6.62 -21.53
C LYS A 199 0.60 7.34 -20.28
N ILE A 200 1.49 8.32 -20.48
CA ILE A 200 1.83 9.28 -19.43
C ILE A 200 0.62 10.21 -19.22
N PRO A 201 0.23 10.52 -17.96
CA PRO A 201 -0.85 11.46 -17.69
C PRO A 201 -0.61 12.81 -18.32
N ALA A 202 -1.63 13.37 -19.01
CA ALA A 202 -1.54 14.67 -19.71
C ALA A 202 -1.25 15.85 -18.77
N LEU A 203 -1.38 15.65 -17.45
CA LEU A 203 -0.96 16.61 -16.43
C LEU A 203 0.50 17.04 -16.62
N PHE A 204 1.39 16.09 -16.96
CA PHE A 204 2.83 16.37 -17.11
C PHE A 204 3.17 17.29 -18.28
N ASP A 205 2.32 17.38 -19.30
CA ASP A 205 2.47 18.34 -20.41
C ASP A 205 2.35 19.79 -19.93
N GLN A 206 1.69 20.03 -18.79
CA GLN A 206 1.49 21.33 -18.18
C GLN A 206 2.64 21.75 -17.26
N PHE A 207 3.53 20.81 -16.88
CA PHE A 207 4.65 21.09 -16.00
C PHE A 207 5.77 21.82 -16.76
N LYS A 208 5.76 23.15 -16.70
CA LYS A 208 6.75 24.02 -17.32
C LYS A 208 7.59 24.66 -16.23
N THR A 209 8.89 24.39 -16.23
CA THR A 209 9.83 25.04 -15.33
C THR A 209 10.18 26.44 -15.82
N VAL A 210 10.25 27.38 -14.88
CA VAL A 210 10.85 28.71 -15.12
C VAL A 210 12.31 28.62 -14.67
N PRO A 211 13.29 28.87 -15.58
CA PRO A 211 14.71 28.84 -15.24
C PRO A 211 15.13 29.95 -14.27
N ALA A 212 16.25 29.76 -13.59
CA ALA A 212 16.73 30.71 -12.57
C ALA A 212 17.08 32.10 -13.18
N ASP A 213 17.64 32.13 -14.38
CA ASP A 213 17.94 33.36 -15.12
C ASP A 213 16.69 34.14 -15.55
N GLN A 214 15.52 33.49 -15.53
CA GLN A 214 14.20 34.10 -15.73
C GLN A 214 13.44 34.34 -14.42
N GLY A 215 14.10 34.27 -13.28
CA GLY A 215 13.53 34.51 -11.95
C GLY A 215 12.79 33.31 -11.33
N GLY A 216 12.88 32.14 -11.94
CA GLY A 216 12.32 30.90 -11.36
C GLY A 216 13.15 30.40 -10.18
N THR A 217 12.48 29.78 -9.21
CA THR A 217 13.11 29.05 -8.09
C THR A 217 12.57 27.65 -8.01
N LEU A 218 13.28 26.75 -7.33
CA LEU A 218 12.77 25.40 -7.07
C LEU A 218 11.41 25.46 -6.37
N LEU A 219 11.28 26.33 -5.35
CA LEU A 219 10.03 26.51 -4.62
C LEU A 219 8.89 27.01 -5.52
N SER A 220 9.12 28.07 -6.33
CA SER A 220 8.07 28.62 -7.19
C SER A 220 7.58 27.62 -8.24
N ASN A 221 8.49 26.85 -8.87
CA ASN A 221 8.13 25.80 -9.81
C ASN A 221 7.34 24.68 -9.12
N THR A 222 7.79 24.22 -7.95
CA THR A 222 7.08 23.16 -7.19
C THR A 222 5.67 23.59 -6.78
N LEU A 223 5.48 24.84 -6.33
CA LEU A 223 4.16 25.35 -5.99
C LEU A 223 3.21 25.40 -7.21
N VAL A 224 3.72 25.76 -8.39
CA VAL A 224 2.93 25.73 -9.63
C VAL A 224 2.52 24.29 -9.95
N PHE A 225 3.43 23.32 -9.89
CA PHE A 225 3.15 21.93 -10.16
C PHE A 225 2.17 21.33 -9.15
N SER A 226 2.36 21.62 -7.85
CA SER A 226 1.42 21.19 -6.80
C SER A 226 0.01 21.74 -7.02
N LYS A 227 -0.12 22.99 -7.47
CA LYS A 227 -1.42 23.58 -7.81
C LYS A 227 -2.07 22.88 -9.02
N LEU A 228 -1.29 22.54 -10.05
CA LEU A 228 -1.78 21.80 -11.21
C LEU A 228 -2.24 20.39 -10.84
N THR A 229 -1.44 19.68 -10.01
CA THR A 229 -1.79 18.34 -9.49
C THR A 229 -3.07 18.38 -8.65
N LEU A 230 -3.22 19.37 -7.78
CA LEU A 230 -4.43 19.54 -6.97
C LEU A 230 -5.65 19.78 -7.86
N LYS A 231 -5.51 20.65 -8.87
CA LYS A 231 -6.58 20.93 -9.84
C LYS A 231 -6.95 19.68 -10.64
N ASP A 232 -5.98 18.90 -11.10
CA ASP A 232 -6.22 17.64 -11.80
C ASP A 232 -6.99 16.66 -10.92
N ARG A 233 -6.53 16.45 -9.67
CA ARG A 233 -7.18 15.58 -8.69
C ARG A 233 -8.66 15.93 -8.51
N PHE A 234 -8.98 17.17 -8.22
CA PHE A 234 -10.37 17.62 -8.00
C PHE A 234 -11.18 17.73 -9.29
N SER A 235 -10.53 17.79 -10.47
CA SER A 235 -11.23 17.73 -11.75
C SER A 235 -11.89 16.37 -12.01
N LYS A 236 -11.49 15.34 -11.29
CA LYS A 236 -12.04 13.97 -11.38
C LYS A 236 -13.34 13.80 -10.59
N TRP A 237 -13.69 14.77 -9.75
CA TRP A 237 -14.93 14.73 -8.99
C TRP A 237 -16.15 14.52 -9.92
N ASN A 238 -17.05 13.62 -9.52
CA ASN A 238 -18.25 13.22 -10.25
C ASN A 238 -17.98 12.68 -11.68
N LYS A 239 -16.79 12.14 -11.93
CA LYS A 239 -16.47 11.42 -13.17
C LYS A 239 -16.39 9.92 -12.89
N PRO A 240 -16.62 9.06 -13.90
CA PRO A 240 -16.36 7.63 -13.78
C PRO A 240 -14.94 7.36 -13.31
N VAL A 241 -14.77 6.32 -12.49
CA VAL A 241 -13.46 5.89 -12.02
C VAL A 241 -12.63 5.38 -13.19
N ASP A 242 -11.44 5.94 -13.36
CA ASP A 242 -10.47 5.45 -14.34
C ASP A 242 -9.61 4.37 -13.68
N ARG A 243 -9.83 3.12 -14.08
CA ARG A 243 -9.09 1.95 -13.58
C ARG A 243 -7.70 1.79 -14.22
N SER A 244 -7.37 2.60 -15.23
CA SER A 244 -6.06 2.56 -15.90
C SER A 244 -5.01 3.47 -15.25
N GLU A 245 -5.40 4.31 -14.30
CA GLU A 245 -4.46 5.19 -13.59
C GLU A 245 -3.50 4.42 -12.71
N TRP A 246 -2.23 4.79 -12.80
CA TRP A 246 -1.16 4.30 -11.94
C TRP A 246 -0.91 5.24 -10.76
N GLU A 247 -0.84 4.71 -9.55
CA GLU A 247 -0.50 5.50 -8.36
C GLU A 247 1.00 5.49 -8.07
N MET A 248 1.67 4.37 -8.38
CA MET A 248 3.12 4.25 -8.28
C MET A 248 3.76 4.41 -9.64
N SER A 249 4.91 5.07 -9.69
CA SER A 249 5.73 5.14 -10.88
C SER A 249 6.33 3.78 -11.24
N ALA A 250 6.55 3.51 -12.52
CA ALA A 250 7.10 2.24 -12.99
C ALA A 250 8.55 1.96 -12.53
N ASP A 251 9.28 2.96 -12.02
CA ASP A 251 10.60 2.81 -11.39
C ASP A 251 10.53 2.55 -9.86
N THR A 252 9.35 2.27 -9.33
CA THR A 252 9.15 1.92 -7.91
C THR A 252 9.30 0.41 -7.69
N VAL A 253 10.14 0.00 -6.74
CA VAL A 253 10.26 -1.41 -6.32
C VAL A 253 9.15 -1.74 -5.34
N ASN A 254 7.96 -1.93 -5.86
CA ASN A 254 6.76 -2.32 -5.11
C ASN A 254 5.68 -2.84 -6.07
N ALA A 255 4.59 -3.39 -5.51
CA ALA A 255 3.36 -3.74 -6.19
C ALA A 255 2.17 -3.30 -5.32
N TYR A 256 0.96 -3.29 -5.84
CA TYR A 256 -0.21 -2.98 -5.04
C TYR A 256 -1.52 -3.49 -5.65
N TYR A 257 -2.45 -3.84 -4.78
CA TYR A 257 -3.87 -3.97 -5.08
C TYR A 257 -4.59 -2.66 -4.68
N HIS A 258 -5.45 -2.15 -5.54
CA HIS A 258 -6.27 -0.98 -5.27
C HIS A 258 -7.73 -1.38 -5.01
N PRO A 259 -8.21 -1.44 -3.76
CA PRO A 259 -9.53 -1.98 -3.42
C PRO A 259 -10.69 -1.17 -4.02
N PHE A 260 -10.56 0.15 -4.13
CA PHE A 260 -11.60 1.03 -4.67
C PHE A 260 -11.67 1.03 -6.22
N ARG A 261 -10.77 0.31 -6.88
CA ARG A 261 -10.74 0.13 -8.34
C ARG A 261 -10.75 -1.34 -8.75
N ASN A 262 -10.54 -2.24 -7.80
CA ASN A 262 -10.34 -3.68 -8.04
C ASN A 262 -9.28 -3.94 -9.12
N VAL A 263 -8.06 -3.42 -8.90
CA VAL A 263 -6.93 -3.46 -9.84
C VAL A 263 -5.66 -3.89 -9.11
N ILE A 264 -4.85 -4.76 -9.73
CA ILE A 264 -3.49 -5.09 -9.31
C ILE A 264 -2.47 -4.45 -10.25
N VAL A 265 -1.38 -3.92 -9.69
CA VAL A 265 -0.36 -3.16 -10.43
C VAL A 265 1.03 -3.63 -10.05
N PHE A 266 1.85 -3.93 -11.06
CA PHE A 266 3.23 -4.40 -10.90
C PHE A 266 4.18 -3.46 -11.67
N PRO A 267 4.75 -2.43 -11.04
CA PRO A 267 5.75 -1.55 -11.64
C PRO A 267 6.98 -2.31 -12.15
N ALA A 268 7.58 -1.83 -13.23
CA ALA A 268 8.72 -2.50 -13.88
C ALA A 268 9.90 -2.73 -12.94
N ALA A 269 10.13 -1.85 -11.96
CA ALA A 269 11.28 -1.95 -11.08
C ALA A 269 11.26 -3.13 -10.12
N ILE A 270 10.08 -3.66 -9.74
CA ILE A 270 10.01 -4.91 -8.95
C ILE A 270 10.19 -6.14 -9.85
N LEU A 271 9.95 -6.00 -11.17
CA LEU A 271 10.02 -7.09 -12.14
C LEU A 271 11.45 -7.32 -12.61
N GLN A 272 12.37 -7.47 -11.66
CA GLN A 272 13.79 -7.74 -11.85
C GLN A 272 14.30 -8.72 -10.80
N ALA A 273 15.46 -9.33 -11.05
CA ALA A 273 16.09 -10.23 -10.09
C ALA A 273 16.31 -9.53 -8.72
N PRO A 274 16.08 -10.22 -7.59
CA PRO A 274 15.73 -11.64 -7.47
C PRO A 274 14.24 -11.95 -7.61
N PHE A 275 13.35 -10.96 -7.77
CA PHE A 275 11.91 -11.20 -7.88
C PHE A 275 11.55 -11.90 -9.19
N TYR A 276 12.10 -11.42 -10.31
CA TYR A 276 11.80 -11.92 -11.64
C TYR A 276 12.99 -11.76 -12.62
N SER A 277 13.15 -12.74 -13.50
CA SER A 277 13.98 -12.62 -14.71
C SER A 277 13.54 -13.67 -15.74
N LEU A 278 13.63 -13.35 -17.04
CA LEU A 278 13.50 -14.33 -18.12
C LEU A 278 14.54 -15.44 -18.06
N GLU A 279 15.67 -15.20 -17.37
CA GLU A 279 16.80 -16.13 -17.23
C GLU A 279 16.71 -16.98 -15.95
N GLN A 280 15.80 -16.64 -15.01
CA GLN A 280 15.58 -17.44 -13.81
C GLN A 280 14.73 -18.67 -14.14
N SER A 281 14.89 -19.74 -13.33
CA SER A 281 13.98 -20.89 -13.38
C SER A 281 12.53 -20.49 -13.08
N SER A 282 11.57 -21.26 -13.53
CA SER A 282 10.17 -21.07 -13.18
C SER A 282 9.99 -21.09 -11.67
N SER A 283 10.61 -22.02 -10.95
CA SER A 283 10.53 -22.13 -9.49
C SER A 283 11.00 -20.86 -8.78
N ALA A 284 12.14 -20.29 -9.20
CA ALA A 284 12.63 -19.02 -8.64
C ALA A 284 11.68 -17.86 -8.94
N ASN A 285 11.16 -17.75 -10.17
CA ASN A 285 10.19 -16.72 -10.55
C ASN A 285 8.88 -16.86 -9.75
N TYR A 286 8.37 -18.07 -9.54
CA TYR A 286 7.15 -18.28 -8.74
C TYR A 286 7.38 -18.02 -7.24
N GLY A 287 8.53 -18.41 -6.67
CA GLY A 287 8.90 -18.10 -5.30
C GLY A 287 9.24 -16.61 -5.06
N GLY A 288 9.54 -15.89 -6.15
CA GLY A 288 9.77 -14.44 -6.17
C GLY A 288 8.52 -13.67 -6.55
N ILE A 289 8.48 -13.20 -7.80
CA ILE A 289 7.37 -12.36 -8.29
C ILE A 289 6.03 -13.10 -8.30
N GLY A 290 6.03 -14.42 -8.51
CA GLY A 290 4.80 -15.21 -8.48
C GLY A 290 4.09 -15.10 -7.14
N ALA A 291 4.83 -15.21 -6.03
CA ALA A 291 4.28 -15.03 -4.68
C ALA A 291 3.76 -13.59 -4.46
N VAL A 292 4.44 -12.57 -5.01
CA VAL A 292 3.97 -11.17 -4.96
C VAL A 292 2.71 -10.98 -5.82
N ILE A 293 2.65 -11.55 -7.02
CA ILE A 293 1.44 -11.49 -7.87
C ILE A 293 0.24 -12.08 -7.14
N ALA A 294 0.40 -13.26 -6.56
CA ALA A 294 -0.67 -13.93 -5.84
C ALA A 294 -1.01 -13.22 -4.52
N HIS A 295 -0.05 -12.54 -3.87
CA HIS A 295 -0.26 -11.65 -2.73
C HIS A 295 -1.20 -10.49 -3.12
N GLU A 296 -0.94 -9.79 -4.22
CA GLU A 296 -1.81 -8.70 -4.66
C GLU A 296 -3.22 -9.20 -5.06
N ILE A 297 -3.33 -10.37 -5.65
CA ILE A 297 -4.64 -11.00 -5.90
C ILE A 297 -5.35 -11.32 -4.57
N SER A 298 -4.61 -11.80 -3.56
CA SER A 298 -5.15 -12.14 -2.24
C SER A 298 -5.71 -10.93 -1.51
N HIS A 299 -5.16 -9.73 -1.73
CA HIS A 299 -5.71 -8.49 -1.19
C HIS A 299 -7.16 -8.20 -1.61
N ALA A 300 -7.62 -8.74 -2.74
CA ALA A 300 -9.04 -8.66 -3.10
C ALA A 300 -9.95 -9.42 -2.10
N PHE A 301 -9.39 -10.35 -1.32
CA PHE A 301 -10.07 -11.28 -0.43
C PHE A 301 -9.52 -11.25 1.01
N ASP A 302 -8.64 -10.31 1.37
CA ASP A 302 -8.22 -10.10 2.75
C ASP A 302 -9.32 -9.44 3.59
N ASN A 303 -9.05 -9.14 4.86
CA ASN A 303 -10.03 -8.54 5.76
C ASN A 303 -10.52 -7.14 5.35
N ASN A 304 -9.79 -6.43 4.50
CA ASN A 304 -10.19 -5.16 3.91
C ASN A 304 -10.82 -5.35 2.53
N GLY A 305 -10.10 -5.99 1.60
CA GLY A 305 -10.57 -6.19 0.23
C GLY A 305 -11.87 -6.96 0.13
N ALA A 306 -12.09 -7.94 1.02
CA ALA A 306 -13.31 -8.71 1.09
C ALA A 306 -14.58 -7.88 1.34
N LEU A 307 -14.45 -6.64 1.81
CA LEU A 307 -15.57 -5.74 2.04
C LEU A 307 -16.01 -4.97 0.79
N PHE A 308 -15.22 -5.02 -0.30
CA PHE A 308 -15.49 -4.30 -1.54
C PHE A 308 -15.92 -5.27 -2.65
N ASP A 309 -16.89 -4.83 -3.45
CA ASP A 309 -17.37 -5.59 -4.60
C ASP A 309 -16.41 -5.51 -5.81
N GLU A 310 -16.80 -6.11 -6.93
CA GLU A 310 -16.03 -6.17 -8.18
C GLU A 310 -15.78 -4.79 -8.83
N TYR A 311 -16.49 -3.76 -8.40
CA TYR A 311 -16.35 -2.37 -8.86
C TYR A 311 -15.61 -1.48 -7.86
N GLY A 312 -15.26 -2.00 -6.68
CA GLY A 312 -14.61 -1.25 -5.61
C GLY A 312 -15.58 -0.46 -4.72
N ASN A 313 -16.87 -0.78 -4.75
CA ASN A 313 -17.83 -0.22 -3.80
C ASN A 313 -17.78 -0.99 -2.48
N LEU A 314 -17.89 -0.28 -1.35
CA LEU A 314 -18.10 -0.91 -0.05
C LEU A 314 -19.51 -1.51 -0.02
N ASN A 315 -19.60 -2.80 -0.31
CA ASN A 315 -20.84 -3.53 -0.47
C ASN A 315 -20.65 -4.95 0.07
N ASN A 316 -21.39 -5.31 1.11
CA ASN A 316 -21.33 -6.66 1.67
C ASN A 316 -21.92 -7.68 0.70
N TRP A 317 -21.08 -8.56 0.17
CA TRP A 317 -21.45 -9.64 -0.74
C TRP A 317 -21.31 -11.04 -0.11
N TRP A 318 -20.92 -11.09 1.16
CA TRP A 318 -20.80 -12.31 1.94
C TRP A 318 -22.14 -12.77 2.53
N THR A 319 -22.31 -14.06 2.71
CA THR A 319 -23.29 -14.56 3.68
C THR A 319 -22.78 -14.29 5.10
N GLU A 320 -23.68 -14.23 6.07
CA GLU A 320 -23.30 -13.99 7.47
C GLU A 320 -22.45 -15.14 8.03
N GLU A 321 -22.76 -16.38 7.63
CA GLU A 321 -22.02 -17.58 8.02
C GLU A 321 -20.57 -17.55 7.47
N ASP A 322 -20.41 -17.33 6.17
CA ASP A 322 -19.10 -17.28 5.51
C ASP A 322 -18.24 -16.14 6.05
N LEU A 323 -18.84 -14.97 6.29
CA LEU A 323 -18.13 -13.84 6.88
C LEU A 323 -17.62 -14.17 8.29
N THR A 324 -18.43 -14.86 9.10
CA THR A 324 -18.04 -15.29 10.45
C THR A 324 -16.89 -16.30 10.39
N GLN A 325 -16.94 -17.26 9.48
CA GLN A 325 -15.84 -18.22 9.29
C GLN A 325 -14.56 -17.54 8.83
N PHE A 326 -14.66 -16.59 7.89
CA PHE A 326 -13.51 -15.80 7.46
C PHE A 326 -12.88 -15.01 8.62
N GLN A 327 -13.72 -14.36 9.45
CA GLN A 327 -13.25 -13.61 10.63
C GLN A 327 -12.50 -14.52 11.62
N ASN A 328 -12.98 -15.75 11.84
CA ASN A 328 -12.28 -16.72 12.69
C ASN A 328 -10.91 -17.12 12.13
N LYS A 329 -10.81 -17.31 10.81
CA LYS A 329 -9.54 -17.59 10.13
C LYS A 329 -8.59 -16.39 10.18
N ALA A 330 -9.10 -15.18 9.99
CA ALA A 330 -8.34 -13.94 10.15
C ALA A 330 -7.83 -13.77 11.59
N GLN A 331 -8.64 -14.14 12.60
CA GLN A 331 -8.22 -14.12 13.99
C GLN A 331 -7.06 -15.10 14.25
N ALA A 332 -7.08 -16.29 13.66
CA ALA A 332 -5.96 -17.24 13.76
C ALA A 332 -4.67 -16.65 13.14
N MET A 333 -4.77 -15.91 12.01
CA MET A 333 -3.62 -15.22 11.41
C MET A 333 -3.10 -14.09 12.31
N ILE A 334 -3.99 -13.34 12.99
CA ILE A 334 -3.58 -12.36 14.00
C ILE A 334 -2.76 -13.03 15.09
N GLU A 335 -3.25 -14.13 15.66
CA GLU A 335 -2.61 -14.87 16.76
C GLU A 335 -1.26 -15.47 16.37
N GLU A 336 -1.08 -15.88 15.11
CA GLU A 336 0.17 -16.42 14.61
C GLU A 336 1.30 -15.38 14.61
N PHE A 337 0.99 -14.11 14.37
CA PHE A 337 1.98 -13.04 14.29
C PHE A 337 2.04 -12.16 15.55
N ASP A 338 0.96 -12.07 16.33
CA ASP A 338 0.90 -11.18 17.48
C ASP A 338 1.92 -11.52 18.54
N GLY A 339 2.61 -10.51 19.02
CA GLY A 339 3.61 -10.68 20.07
C GLY A 339 4.94 -11.29 19.62
N LEU A 340 5.14 -11.64 18.34
CA LEU A 340 6.43 -12.15 17.85
C LEU A 340 7.53 -11.10 18.07
N PRO A 341 8.68 -11.51 18.64
CA PRO A 341 9.75 -10.55 18.96
C PRO A 341 10.51 -10.10 17.70
N PHE A 342 10.74 -8.80 17.59
CA PHE A 342 11.55 -8.20 16.54
C PHE A 342 12.09 -6.82 16.98
N ALA A 343 13.38 -6.51 16.71
CA ALA A 343 14.01 -5.20 16.95
C ALA A 343 13.76 -4.61 18.36
N ASP A 344 13.83 -5.45 19.42
CA ASP A 344 13.53 -5.15 20.84
C ASP A 344 12.04 -4.78 21.09
N GLY A 345 11.17 -5.02 20.15
CA GLY A 345 9.72 -4.84 20.27
C GLY A 345 8.98 -6.13 19.94
N LYS A 346 7.70 -5.99 19.72
CA LYS A 346 6.79 -7.09 19.35
C LYS A 346 5.91 -6.65 18.17
N VAL A 347 5.58 -7.60 17.30
CA VAL A 347 4.64 -7.39 16.21
C VAL A 347 3.22 -7.18 16.76
N ASN A 348 2.49 -6.26 16.16
CA ASN A 348 1.04 -6.12 16.35
C ASN A 348 0.33 -6.93 15.26
N GLY A 349 -0.20 -8.09 15.63
CA GLY A 349 -0.88 -8.98 14.70
C GLY A 349 -2.12 -8.38 14.05
N LYS A 350 -2.84 -7.47 14.74
CA LYS A 350 -4.00 -6.77 14.17
C LYS A 350 -3.60 -5.75 13.11
N LEU A 351 -2.54 -4.98 13.36
CA LEU A 351 -2.02 -4.01 12.39
C LEU A 351 -1.60 -4.71 11.10
N THR A 352 -1.01 -5.92 11.21
CA THR A 352 -0.40 -6.63 10.08
C THR A 352 -1.28 -7.71 9.45
N VAL A 353 -2.53 -7.89 9.89
CA VAL A 353 -3.38 -9.03 9.48
C VAL A 353 -3.69 -9.06 7.99
N SER A 354 -3.99 -7.92 7.37
CA SER A 354 -4.29 -7.82 5.95
C SER A 354 -3.13 -8.35 5.10
N GLU A 355 -1.94 -7.87 5.39
CA GLU A 355 -0.70 -8.26 4.71
C GLU A 355 -0.32 -9.73 4.96
N ASN A 356 -0.53 -10.21 6.18
CA ASN A 356 -0.25 -11.61 6.53
C ASN A 356 -1.22 -12.58 5.83
N ILE A 357 -2.49 -12.22 5.68
CA ILE A 357 -3.48 -12.97 4.90
C ILE A 357 -3.08 -12.99 3.43
N ALA A 358 -2.67 -11.84 2.89
CA ALA A 358 -2.24 -11.72 1.51
C ALA A 358 -0.98 -12.53 1.23
N ASP A 359 0.00 -12.55 2.14
CA ASP A 359 1.20 -13.40 2.04
C ASP A 359 0.87 -14.90 2.08
N ALA A 360 -0.02 -15.32 2.98
CA ALA A 360 -0.40 -16.73 3.10
C ALA A 360 -1.09 -17.24 1.83
N GLY A 361 -2.07 -16.48 1.32
CA GLY A 361 -2.73 -16.75 0.04
C GLY A 361 -1.75 -16.71 -1.13
N GLY A 362 -0.89 -15.68 -1.13
CA GLY A 362 0.11 -15.45 -2.16
C GLY A 362 1.11 -16.61 -2.30
N LEU A 363 1.75 -16.97 -1.20
CA LEU A 363 2.77 -18.02 -1.18
C LEU A 363 2.18 -19.39 -1.56
N SER A 364 1.02 -19.73 -1.01
CA SER A 364 0.35 -21.02 -1.28
C SER A 364 -0.16 -21.12 -2.72
N CYS A 365 -0.74 -20.06 -3.26
CA CYS A 365 -1.24 -20.02 -4.63
C CYS A 365 -0.07 -20.07 -5.65
N ALA A 366 1.01 -19.34 -5.39
CA ALA A 366 2.20 -19.37 -6.23
C ALA A 366 2.87 -20.74 -6.27
N LEU A 367 2.91 -21.45 -5.13
CA LEU A 367 3.41 -22.82 -5.08
C LEU A 367 2.56 -23.78 -5.92
N GLU A 368 1.24 -23.67 -5.85
CA GLU A 368 0.34 -24.49 -6.68
C GLU A 368 0.53 -24.22 -8.17
N ALA A 369 0.69 -22.95 -8.55
CA ALA A 369 1.00 -22.58 -9.93
C ALA A 369 2.37 -23.12 -10.36
N ALA A 370 3.40 -23.06 -9.51
CA ALA A 370 4.73 -23.60 -9.78
C ALA A 370 4.70 -25.12 -10.02
N LYS A 371 3.84 -25.87 -9.32
CA LYS A 371 3.69 -27.33 -9.49
C LYS A 371 3.23 -27.73 -10.89
N THR A 372 2.76 -26.80 -11.70
CA THR A 372 2.38 -27.08 -13.09
C THR A 372 3.53 -26.92 -14.09
N GLU A 373 4.70 -26.45 -13.62
CA GLU A 373 5.88 -26.27 -14.45
C GLU A 373 6.73 -27.54 -14.54
N SER A 374 7.38 -27.74 -15.68
CA SER A 374 8.18 -28.95 -15.94
C SER A 374 9.55 -28.93 -15.24
N ASP A 375 10.04 -27.78 -14.85
CA ASP A 375 11.33 -27.54 -14.18
C ASP A 375 11.19 -27.28 -12.68
N LEU A 376 10.11 -27.79 -12.06
CA LEU A 376 9.79 -27.57 -10.66
C LEU A 376 10.92 -28.00 -9.71
N SER A 377 11.33 -27.06 -8.86
CA SER A 377 12.12 -27.26 -7.64
C SER A 377 11.46 -26.55 -6.48
N ILE A 378 10.80 -27.28 -5.60
CA ILE A 378 10.13 -26.70 -4.42
C ILE A 378 11.15 -26.06 -3.47
N GLU A 379 12.35 -26.66 -3.36
CA GLU A 379 13.45 -26.07 -2.59
C GLU A 379 13.81 -24.67 -3.12
N GLU A 380 14.04 -24.55 -4.44
CA GLU A 380 14.38 -23.27 -5.06
C GLU A 380 13.26 -22.23 -4.91
N PHE A 381 11.99 -22.66 -5.00
CA PHE A 381 10.84 -21.79 -4.73
C PHE A 381 10.93 -21.16 -3.33
N PHE A 382 11.09 -21.96 -2.27
CA PHE A 382 11.16 -21.44 -0.91
C PHE A 382 12.47 -20.65 -0.65
N VAL A 383 13.57 -21.06 -1.23
CA VAL A 383 14.84 -20.32 -1.12
C VAL A 383 14.72 -18.95 -1.78
N ASN A 384 14.04 -18.83 -2.93
CA ASN A 384 13.85 -17.53 -3.55
C ASN A 384 12.83 -16.67 -2.79
N TRP A 385 11.75 -17.25 -2.23
CA TRP A 385 10.89 -16.55 -1.29
C TRP A 385 11.70 -15.92 -0.15
N ALA A 386 12.55 -16.66 0.51
CA ALA A 386 13.42 -16.13 1.56
C ALA A 386 14.41 -15.08 1.02
N THR A 387 14.86 -15.23 -0.22
CA THR A 387 15.81 -14.32 -0.87
C THR A 387 15.23 -12.94 -1.13
N ILE A 388 14.01 -12.84 -1.60
CA ILE A 388 13.37 -11.54 -1.88
C ILE A 388 13.13 -10.71 -0.61
N TRP A 389 13.02 -11.35 0.56
CA TRP A 389 12.82 -10.69 1.86
C TRP A 389 14.12 -10.38 2.61
N ARG A 390 15.29 -10.62 2.02
CA ARG A 390 16.57 -10.25 2.64
C ARG A 390 16.73 -8.73 2.67
N THR A 391 16.43 -8.14 3.80
CA THR A 391 16.58 -6.70 4.03
C THR A 391 17.60 -6.42 5.12
N LYS A 392 18.31 -5.29 5.00
CA LYS A 392 19.20 -4.75 6.01
C LYS A 392 18.76 -3.33 6.34
N ALA A 393 18.36 -3.09 7.58
CA ALA A 393 17.92 -1.78 8.05
C ALA A 393 18.52 -1.46 9.42
N LYS A 394 18.62 -0.19 9.75
CA LYS A 394 19.00 0.27 11.10
C LYS A 394 17.93 -0.13 12.09
N LYS A 395 18.34 -0.39 13.33
CA LYS A 395 17.45 -0.84 14.40
C LYS A 395 16.35 0.18 14.69
N GLU A 396 16.68 1.45 14.72
CA GLU A 396 15.76 2.56 14.96
C GLU A 396 14.65 2.58 13.89
N TYR A 397 15.01 2.38 12.62
CA TYR A 397 14.06 2.28 11.53
C TYR A 397 13.16 1.04 11.64
N GLN A 398 13.73 -0.11 12.01
CA GLN A 398 12.95 -1.32 12.27
C GLN A 398 11.95 -1.13 13.43
N GLN A 399 12.36 -0.43 14.50
CA GLN A 399 11.48 -0.09 15.62
C GLN A 399 10.36 0.87 15.21
N LEU A 400 10.66 1.84 14.35
CA LEU A 400 9.65 2.74 13.79
C LEU A 400 8.62 1.94 12.98
N LEU A 401 9.06 1.05 12.08
CA LEU A 401 8.17 0.24 11.26
C LEU A 401 7.24 -0.66 12.09
N LEU A 402 7.71 -1.22 13.21
CA LEU A 402 6.84 -1.99 14.13
C LEU A 402 5.63 -1.20 14.64
N GLN A 403 5.68 0.13 14.64
CA GLN A 403 4.62 1.00 15.14
C GLN A 403 3.65 1.48 14.05
N ILE A 404 4.12 1.55 12.80
CA ILE A 404 3.39 2.25 11.73
C ILE A 404 3.18 1.44 10.45
N ASP A 405 3.96 0.38 10.21
CA ASP A 405 3.88 -0.42 9.00
C ASP A 405 2.83 -1.53 9.15
N VAL A 406 1.97 -1.64 8.15
CA VAL A 406 0.96 -2.71 8.07
C VAL A 406 1.54 -4.07 7.67
N HIS A 407 2.81 -4.10 7.22
CA HIS A 407 3.52 -5.33 6.91
C HIS A 407 4.25 -5.90 8.13
N ALA A 408 4.22 -7.20 8.29
CA ALA A 408 5.14 -7.87 9.21
C ALA A 408 6.60 -7.66 8.77
N PRO A 409 7.57 -7.61 9.71
CA PRO A 409 8.98 -7.51 9.35
C PRO A 409 9.40 -8.58 8.33
N ALA A 410 10.22 -8.20 7.35
CA ALA A 410 10.64 -9.06 6.24
C ALA A 410 11.19 -10.44 6.70
N LYS A 411 11.95 -10.45 7.80
CA LYS A 411 12.42 -11.70 8.42
C LYS A 411 11.26 -12.62 8.85
N LEU A 412 10.17 -12.06 9.35
CA LEU A 412 9.02 -12.83 9.80
C LEU A 412 8.14 -13.26 8.62
N ARG A 413 7.98 -12.43 7.58
CA ARG A 413 7.35 -12.84 6.31
C ARG A 413 8.05 -14.08 5.75
N ALA A 414 9.40 -14.05 5.68
CA ALA A 414 10.19 -15.17 5.19
C ALA A 414 10.08 -16.44 6.04
N ASN A 415 9.99 -16.30 7.37
CA ASN A 415 10.12 -17.44 8.29
C ASN A 415 8.81 -17.98 8.84
N VAL A 416 7.74 -17.18 8.89
CA VAL A 416 6.45 -17.61 9.45
C VAL A 416 5.56 -18.21 8.37
N GLN A 417 5.39 -17.53 7.24
CA GLN A 417 4.49 -17.97 6.18
C GLN A 417 4.76 -19.39 5.66
N PRO A 418 6.00 -19.83 5.40
CA PRO A 418 6.27 -21.21 4.95
C PRO A 418 5.81 -22.29 5.92
N LYS A 419 5.73 -21.99 7.22
CA LYS A 419 5.29 -22.96 8.25
C LYS A 419 3.83 -23.40 8.08
N ASN A 420 3.05 -22.67 7.29
CA ASN A 420 1.65 -23.01 7.00
C ASN A 420 1.50 -24.03 5.83
N LEU A 421 2.60 -24.38 5.14
CA LEU A 421 2.61 -25.22 3.95
C LEU A 421 3.26 -26.58 4.24
N ASP A 422 2.56 -27.68 3.95
CA ASP A 422 3.06 -29.04 4.17
C ASP A 422 4.31 -29.33 3.35
N GLU A 423 4.37 -28.83 2.11
CA GLU A 423 5.50 -28.97 1.20
C GLU A 423 6.81 -28.40 1.76
N PHE A 424 6.73 -27.40 2.65
CA PHE A 424 7.91 -26.86 3.32
C PHE A 424 8.56 -27.91 4.24
N TYR A 425 7.73 -28.65 4.99
CA TYR A 425 8.21 -29.70 5.89
C TYR A 425 8.80 -30.87 5.10
N GLU A 426 8.11 -31.30 4.05
CA GLU A 426 8.56 -32.40 3.20
C GLU A 426 9.88 -32.08 2.49
N THR A 427 10.00 -30.85 1.95
CA THR A 427 11.18 -30.41 1.18
C THR A 427 12.43 -30.30 2.03
N PHE A 428 12.30 -29.77 3.24
CA PHE A 428 13.46 -29.50 4.12
C PHE A 428 13.62 -30.54 5.25
N GLY A 429 12.78 -31.58 5.28
CA GLY A 429 12.84 -32.62 6.31
C GLY A 429 12.60 -32.10 7.73
N ILE A 430 11.73 -31.10 7.87
CA ILE A 430 11.50 -30.43 9.17
C ILE A 430 10.65 -31.32 10.09
N THR A 431 11.12 -31.47 11.32
CA THR A 431 10.53 -32.30 12.37
C THR A 431 10.16 -31.44 13.59
N GLU A 432 9.46 -32.03 14.57
CA GLU A 432 9.06 -31.37 15.82
C GLU A 432 10.22 -30.78 16.63
N GLN A 433 11.45 -31.20 16.35
CA GLN A 433 12.65 -30.72 17.04
C GLN A 433 13.22 -29.44 16.43
N ASP A 434 12.74 -29.04 15.24
CA ASP A 434 13.26 -27.89 14.51
C ASP A 434 12.55 -26.59 14.88
N ALA A 435 13.29 -25.48 14.94
CA ALA A 435 12.75 -24.16 15.27
C ALA A 435 11.71 -23.65 14.26
N MET A 436 11.70 -24.21 13.04
CA MET A 436 10.74 -23.87 11.99
C MET A 436 9.50 -24.78 12.01
N TYR A 437 9.39 -25.69 12.97
CA TYR A 437 8.21 -26.56 13.07
C TYR A 437 7.00 -25.79 13.63
N LEU A 438 5.85 -26.03 13.03
CA LEU A 438 4.52 -25.62 13.51
C LEU A 438 3.60 -26.85 13.40
N ALA A 439 2.96 -27.22 14.51
CA ALA A 439 2.06 -28.37 14.54
C ALA A 439 0.90 -28.20 13.54
N PRO A 440 0.48 -29.26 12.84
CA PRO A 440 -0.51 -29.16 11.73
C PRO A 440 -1.80 -28.44 12.11
N GLU A 441 -2.31 -28.64 13.30
CA GLU A 441 -3.54 -28.02 13.83
C GLU A 441 -3.39 -26.51 14.09
N LYS A 442 -2.16 -25.98 14.10
CA LYS A 442 -1.86 -24.55 14.28
C LYS A 442 -1.58 -23.84 12.96
N ARG A 443 -1.47 -24.57 11.85
CA ARG A 443 -1.22 -24.00 10.53
C ARG A 443 -2.44 -23.26 10.03
N VAL A 444 -2.25 -21.99 9.65
CA VAL A 444 -3.35 -21.14 9.19
C VAL A 444 -3.51 -21.30 7.68
N ARG A 445 -4.70 -21.74 7.26
CA ARG A 445 -5.08 -21.85 5.84
C ARG A 445 -6.40 -21.11 5.64
N ILE A 446 -6.37 -20.06 4.83
CA ILE A 446 -7.54 -19.22 4.56
C ILE A 446 -8.11 -19.55 3.19
N TRP A 447 -7.28 -19.51 2.16
CA TRP A 447 -7.67 -19.79 0.75
C TRP A 447 -7.05 -21.06 0.20
#